data_90fb3f647e1527ae8a86117b581f5803
#
_entry.id   90fb3f647e1527ae8a86117b581f5803
#
_cell.length_a   1.000
_cell.length_b   1.000
_cell.length_c   1.000
_cell.angle_alpha   90.00
_cell.angle_beta   90.00
_cell.angle_gamma   90.00
#
_symmetry.space_group_name_H-M   'P 1'
#
loop_
_entity.id
_entity.type
_entity.pdbx_description
1 polymer ?
#
loop_
_entity_poly.entity_id
_entity_poly.type
_entity_poly.pdbx_seq_one_letter_code
_entity_poly.pdbx_strand_id
1 'polypeptide(L)'
;MASQDAVKLGGHTLTTADQTFSDGLTARYEYNSATGTGIIHYSYTLPANTSGDNTNATFAVEVTDIDGDKTASGDLVINIIDDAPVAKPDTNSITEDSVPNPVSGNVLTGGVSSGDTADTQGADKANVSGVQAGTVASGEHVANGALNTAVNGEYGTLILRADGSYTYQLNNNNTDVNALKDNQSLQDVFSYTITDGDGDKSTATITITINGHTDGAPNVVITDHNGSALGANSIAENATTPVQGEFTVNAADGLKSITIGGTTILTSELLGLSPTTPQTIIGTQGTLTLTDYDPVTGKVSYSYQQSGSSKDHSGGDTSVSDTFPIVVTDNANESSAATNLVILITDTAPEAKADTGTVTEDGTALEGNVITGGTSNSADVADSLGADATQVTGVSKGSSTTEQTGNVGGTGLAGDYGTLILNSDGSYSYTVDPNNATVNALKDGGKLTETFSYTIKDADGDWSTTTLTITINGHTDGLPSITPNDQNGSSVGGQITVYESGLSTGSNASAASESASGTIQINAGDGLSSINIGGQTFSLSQLQSLSSSNPSAAINVVGGTIVLNGFTANSSVGGIPTSGSLSYTYTLNNAQTHSAVGNDGLLLSGIPLSVTDAGGVTTTGSLVVQVIDDVPTAV
;
A
#
# COMPACT_ATOMS: atom_id res chain seq x y z
N MET A 1 9.62 32.43 122.53
CA MET A 1 9.54 31.13 121.79
C MET A 1 8.51 31.33 120.69
N ALA A 2 8.88 31.23 119.46
CA ALA A 2 7.89 31.24 118.35
C ALA A 2 6.97 30.05 118.52
N SER A 3 5.67 30.28 118.58
CA SER A 3 4.71 29.14 118.54
C SER A 3 4.83 28.49 117.15
N GLN A 4 4.41 27.17 117.06
CA GLN A 4 4.42 26.48 115.79
C GLN A 4 3.61 27.22 114.67
N ASP A 5 2.66 28.12 115.09
CA ASP A 5 1.83 28.88 114.14
C ASP A 5 2.55 30.15 113.70
N ALA A 6 3.79 30.35 114.01
CA ALA A 6 4.57 31.57 113.78
C ALA A 6 5.45 31.47 112.51
N VAL A 7 5.60 30.32 111.89
CA VAL A 7 6.41 30.12 110.66
C VAL A 7 5.53 29.79 109.46
N LYS A 8 5.61 30.64 108.47
CA LYS A 8 4.91 30.42 107.22
C LYS A 8 5.90 30.37 106.04
N LEU A 9 5.55 29.51 105.07
CA LEU A 9 6.23 29.47 103.78
C LEU A 9 5.17 29.50 102.69
N GLY A 10 5.23 30.54 101.80
CA GLY A 10 4.22 30.69 100.74
C GLY A 10 2.81 30.93 101.27
N GLY A 11 2.67 31.54 102.50
CA GLY A 11 1.39 31.79 103.16
C GLY A 11 0.87 30.55 103.94
N HIS A 12 1.48 29.38 103.85
CA HIS A 12 1.12 28.14 104.53
C HIS A 12 1.79 28.13 105.96
N THR A 13 0.98 27.88 106.96
CA THR A 13 1.52 27.71 108.33
C THR A 13 2.13 26.35 108.45
N LEU A 14 3.43 26.31 108.88
CA LEU A 14 4.18 25.07 108.98
C LEU A 14 4.04 24.45 110.35
N THR A 15 3.98 23.09 110.40
CA THR A 15 4.05 22.30 111.63
C THR A 15 5.36 21.52 111.66
N THR A 16 5.58 20.73 112.72
CA THR A 16 6.74 19.82 112.89
C THR A 16 6.65 18.56 112.02
N ALA A 17 5.49 18.30 111.41
CA ALA A 17 5.26 17.21 110.45
C ALA A 17 5.24 17.76 109.03
N ASP A 18 5.68 16.92 108.07
CA ASP A 18 5.57 17.27 106.62
C ASP A 18 4.10 17.46 106.23
N GLN A 19 3.84 18.59 105.63
CA GLN A 19 2.55 18.99 105.10
C GLN A 19 2.69 19.25 103.59
N THR A 20 1.83 18.55 102.78
CA THR A 20 1.81 18.79 101.32
C THR A 20 0.67 19.73 100.99
N PHE A 21 0.98 20.77 100.25
CA PHE A 21 0.04 21.79 99.81
C PHE A 21 -0.32 21.67 98.33
N SER A 22 -1.42 22.28 97.94
CA SER A 22 -1.98 22.18 96.58
C SER A 22 -1.15 22.87 95.48
N ASP A 23 -0.23 23.72 95.88
CA ASP A 23 0.74 24.45 95.06
C ASP A 23 2.04 23.67 94.81
N GLY A 24 2.09 22.43 95.25
CA GLY A 24 3.18 21.47 95.00
C GLY A 24 4.26 21.52 96.09
N LEU A 25 4.19 22.46 97.02
CA LEU A 25 5.11 22.57 98.15
C LEU A 25 4.78 21.48 99.18
N THR A 26 5.78 20.77 99.63
CA THR A 26 5.74 19.95 100.87
C THR A 26 6.76 20.53 101.83
N ALA A 27 6.33 20.94 103.05
CA ALA A 27 7.25 21.58 104.01
C ALA A 27 6.91 21.20 105.46
N ARG A 28 7.92 21.30 106.33
CA ARG A 28 7.83 21.24 107.77
C ARG A 28 8.80 22.21 108.41
N TYR A 29 8.54 22.56 109.61
CA TYR A 29 9.41 23.44 110.41
C TYR A 29 10.00 22.68 111.60
N GLU A 30 11.31 22.76 111.80
CA GLU A 30 12.01 22.15 112.96
C GLU A 30 12.69 23.32 113.76
N TYR A 31 12.39 23.40 115.07
CA TYR A 31 12.92 24.44 115.92
C TYR A 31 13.92 23.86 116.94
N ASN A 32 15.09 24.43 116.99
CA ASN A 32 16.11 24.13 118.00
C ASN A 32 16.05 25.15 119.14
N SER A 33 15.46 24.78 120.22
CA SER A 33 15.29 25.66 121.39
C SER A 33 16.61 26.02 122.09
N ALA A 34 17.69 25.29 121.90
CA ALA A 34 19.01 25.55 122.52
C ALA A 34 19.75 26.68 121.79
N THR A 35 19.54 26.85 120.51
CA THR A 35 20.18 27.87 119.69
C THR A 35 19.25 29.01 119.32
N GLY A 36 17.96 28.87 119.48
CA GLY A 36 16.96 29.89 119.08
C GLY A 36 16.73 29.93 117.54
N THR A 37 17.17 28.89 116.80
CA THR A 37 17.12 28.84 115.35
C THR A 37 16.10 27.86 114.86
N GLY A 38 15.45 28.14 113.76
CA GLY A 38 14.53 27.22 113.02
C GLY A 38 15.04 26.88 111.64
N ILE A 39 14.77 25.67 111.24
CA ILE A 39 15.06 25.15 109.89
C ILE A 39 13.74 24.75 109.24
N ILE A 40 13.53 25.27 107.98
CA ILE A 40 12.46 24.83 107.14
C ILE A 40 12.98 23.73 106.19
N HIS A 41 12.43 22.54 106.34
CA HIS A 41 12.65 21.49 105.35
C HIS A 41 11.52 21.52 104.30
N TYR A 42 11.91 21.45 103.00
CA TYR A 42 10.94 21.51 101.94
C TYR A 42 11.33 20.55 100.82
N SER A 43 10.34 20.16 100.07
CA SER A 43 10.45 19.66 98.72
C SER A 43 9.36 20.29 97.90
N TYR A 44 9.63 20.39 96.59
CA TYR A 44 8.68 20.97 95.64
C TYR A 44 8.45 19.99 94.53
N THR A 45 7.19 19.69 94.26
CA THR A 45 6.76 18.94 93.12
C THR A 45 5.92 19.82 92.26
N LEU A 46 6.31 20.00 91.00
CA LEU A 46 5.57 20.83 90.04
C LEU A 46 4.15 20.33 89.88
N PRO A 47 3.10 21.04 90.26
CA PRO A 47 1.71 20.53 90.29
C PRO A 47 1.05 20.54 88.95
N ALA A 48 1.51 21.33 87.99
CA ALA A 48 1.03 21.45 86.63
C ALA A 48 2.18 21.95 85.75
N ASN A 49 2.07 21.71 84.46
CA ASN A 49 3.00 22.26 83.47
C ASN A 49 3.02 23.79 83.48
N THR A 50 4.17 24.38 83.30
CA THR A 50 4.34 25.86 83.18
C THR A 50 4.55 26.22 81.72
N SER A 51 3.96 27.32 81.29
CA SER A 51 4.18 27.85 79.94
C SER A 51 5.19 28.96 79.99
N GLY A 52 6.26 28.85 79.22
CA GLY A 52 7.30 29.88 79.04
C GLY A 52 8.64 29.56 79.77
N ASP A 53 9.71 29.99 79.11
CA ASP A 53 11.12 29.81 79.54
C ASP A 53 11.37 30.34 80.93
N ASN A 54 12.01 29.56 81.81
CA ASN A 54 12.50 29.97 83.06
C ASN A 54 11.48 30.67 83.96
N THR A 55 10.42 30.05 84.29
CA THR A 55 9.43 30.46 85.28
C THR A 55 9.93 30.17 86.71
N ASN A 56 9.38 30.85 87.73
CA ASN A 56 9.75 30.66 89.13
C ASN A 56 8.52 30.39 90.00
N ALA A 57 8.60 29.38 90.87
CA ALA A 57 7.73 29.29 92.04
C ALA A 57 8.36 29.98 93.21
N THR A 58 7.71 31.00 93.70
CA THR A 58 8.27 31.87 94.82
C THR A 58 7.41 31.70 96.06
N PHE A 59 8.03 31.30 97.14
CA PHE A 59 7.41 31.12 98.45
C PHE A 59 8.01 32.04 99.48
N ALA A 60 7.25 33.06 99.94
CA ALA A 60 7.68 34.01 100.95
C ALA A 60 7.83 33.32 102.34
N VAL A 61 8.96 33.47 102.98
CA VAL A 61 9.20 33.00 104.36
C VAL A 61 8.79 34.09 105.34
N GLU A 62 7.82 33.80 106.16
CA GLU A 62 7.34 34.71 107.19
C GLU A 62 7.54 34.07 108.60
N VAL A 63 8.15 34.72 109.52
CA VAL A 63 8.26 34.31 110.91
C VAL A 63 7.65 35.41 111.80
N THR A 64 6.74 34.97 112.68
CA THR A 64 6.08 35.86 113.64
C THR A 64 6.58 35.48 115.06
N ASP A 65 7.00 36.42 115.87
CA ASP A 65 7.41 36.14 117.26
C ASP A 65 6.22 36.12 118.23
N ILE A 66 6.48 35.90 119.54
CA ILE A 66 5.41 35.63 120.51
C ILE A 66 4.60 36.89 120.84
N ASP A 67 5.12 38.06 120.64
CA ASP A 67 4.42 39.37 120.83
C ASP A 67 3.82 39.91 119.50
N GLY A 68 3.91 39.16 118.34
CA GLY A 68 3.26 39.47 117.10
C GLY A 68 4.05 40.20 116.07
N ASP A 69 5.31 40.49 116.37
CA ASP A 69 6.20 41.14 115.39
C ASP A 69 6.61 40.18 114.27
N LYS A 70 6.55 40.67 113.04
CA LYS A 70 6.89 39.91 111.86
C LYS A 70 8.26 40.26 111.30
N THR A 71 9.01 39.27 110.91
CA THR A 71 10.25 39.50 110.17
C THR A 71 9.99 39.93 108.75
N ALA A 72 10.89 40.75 108.17
CA ALA A 72 10.93 40.91 106.74
C ALA A 72 11.21 39.50 106.10
N SER A 73 10.38 39.08 105.15
CA SER A 73 10.49 37.78 104.52
C SER A 73 11.69 37.75 103.58
N GLY A 74 12.37 36.63 103.59
CA GLY A 74 13.17 36.19 102.44
C GLY A 74 12.33 35.25 101.58
N ASP A 75 12.56 35.27 100.32
CA ASP A 75 11.83 34.37 99.43
C ASP A 75 12.65 33.09 99.12
N LEU A 76 11.96 31.94 99.22
CA LEU A 76 12.42 30.70 98.56
C LEU A 76 11.96 30.72 97.11
N VAL A 77 12.93 30.81 96.19
CA VAL A 77 12.66 30.80 94.75
C VAL A 77 13.12 29.48 94.20
N ILE A 78 12.20 28.77 93.54
CA ILE A 78 12.45 27.55 92.82
C ILE A 78 12.41 27.89 91.34
N ASN A 79 13.53 27.80 90.63
CA ASN A 79 13.57 27.97 89.20
C ASN A 79 13.00 26.71 88.53
N ILE A 80 12.04 26.86 87.63
CA ILE A 80 11.46 25.84 86.81
C ILE A 80 12.07 26.00 85.43
N ILE A 81 12.87 25.08 85.02
CA ILE A 81 13.48 25.03 83.68
C ILE A 81 12.53 24.31 82.75
N ASP A 82 12.22 24.99 81.68
CA ASP A 82 11.36 24.43 80.62
C ASP A 82 12.06 23.32 79.88
N ASP A 83 11.27 22.34 79.33
CA ASP A 83 11.75 21.27 78.50
C ASP A 83 11.31 21.46 77.03
N ALA A 84 12.26 21.79 76.18
CA ALA A 84 12.02 21.94 74.73
C ALA A 84 11.74 20.58 74.03
N PRO A 85 10.92 20.58 73.00
CA PRO A 85 10.65 19.37 72.22
C PRO A 85 11.91 18.92 71.46
N VAL A 86 12.02 17.62 71.16
CA VAL A 86 13.12 17.06 70.38
C VAL A 86 12.56 16.23 69.22
N ALA A 87 12.63 16.79 68.05
CA ALA A 87 12.33 16.06 66.81
C ALA A 87 13.45 15.08 66.47
N LYS A 88 13.11 13.92 66.01
CA LYS A 88 14.05 12.86 65.62
C LYS A 88 13.83 12.45 64.18
N PRO A 89 14.90 12.14 63.44
CA PRO A 89 14.77 11.73 62.04
C PRO A 89 13.94 10.46 61.90
N ASP A 90 13.06 10.47 60.87
CA ASP A 90 12.22 9.36 60.46
C ASP A 90 12.66 8.83 59.10
N THR A 91 12.44 7.56 58.89
CA THR A 91 12.69 6.91 57.61
C THR A 91 11.50 6.07 57.18
N ASN A 92 11.27 6.01 55.86
CA ASN A 92 10.30 5.11 55.29
C ASN A 92 10.83 4.62 53.93
N SER A 93 10.19 3.65 53.33
CA SER A 93 10.59 3.13 52.03
C SER A 93 9.39 2.75 51.19
N ILE A 94 9.56 2.90 49.88
CA ILE A 94 8.61 2.45 48.86
C ILE A 94 9.41 1.85 47.70
N THR A 95 8.88 0.80 47.10
CA THR A 95 9.45 0.27 45.84
C THR A 95 8.66 0.89 44.69
N GLU A 96 9.36 1.26 43.60
CA GLU A 96 8.67 1.71 42.41
C GLU A 96 7.65 0.67 41.94
N ASP A 97 6.63 1.09 41.25
CA ASP A 97 5.50 0.31 40.74
C ASP A 97 4.76 -0.53 41.79
N SER A 98 5.10 -0.39 43.09
CA SER A 98 4.40 -1.10 44.15
C SER A 98 2.94 -0.69 44.29
N VAL A 99 2.11 -1.64 44.67
CA VAL A 99 0.69 -1.42 45.01
C VAL A 99 0.46 -1.95 46.42
N PRO A 100 -0.01 -1.11 47.37
CA PRO A 100 -0.46 0.26 47.22
C PRO A 100 0.67 1.29 47.14
N ASN A 101 0.45 2.35 46.39
CA ASN A 101 1.13 3.62 46.45
C ASN A 101 0.05 4.66 46.82
N PRO A 102 0.05 5.26 48.00
CA PRO A 102 1.16 5.76 48.82
C PRO A 102 1.63 4.93 50.02
N VAL A 103 2.78 5.35 50.64
CA VAL A 103 3.21 4.91 51.98
C VAL A 103 2.86 5.95 53.04
N SER A 104 2.71 5.55 54.30
CA SER A 104 2.28 6.39 55.40
C SER A 104 3.13 6.16 56.65
N GLY A 105 3.16 7.17 57.53
CA GLY A 105 3.85 7.14 58.80
C GLY A 105 3.34 8.20 59.77
N ASN A 106 4.00 8.33 60.94
CA ASN A 106 3.74 9.37 61.92
C ASN A 106 5.01 9.75 62.68
N VAL A 107 5.47 11.01 62.51
CA VAL A 107 6.70 11.55 63.11
C VAL A 107 6.56 11.74 64.61
N LEU A 108 5.37 12.12 65.14
CA LEU A 108 5.18 12.40 66.58
C LEU A 108 5.05 11.16 67.44
N THR A 109 4.31 10.18 66.97
CA THR A 109 4.01 8.98 67.78
C THR A 109 4.87 7.77 67.42
N GLY A 110 5.50 7.81 66.27
CA GLY A 110 6.21 6.66 65.71
C GLY A 110 5.31 5.45 65.45
N GLY A 111 5.92 4.34 64.99
CA GLY A 111 5.30 3.01 64.98
C GLY A 111 4.24 2.75 63.91
N VAL A 112 3.98 3.66 62.96
CA VAL A 112 3.14 3.43 61.77
C VAL A 112 3.98 2.79 60.67
N SER A 113 5.17 3.35 60.41
CA SER A 113 6.24 2.75 59.63
C SER A 113 7.31 2.19 60.55
N SER A 114 8.04 1.17 60.11
CA SER A 114 9.17 0.60 60.89
C SER A 114 10.32 1.56 61.11
N GLY A 115 10.41 2.61 60.34
CA GLY A 115 11.44 3.65 60.42
C GLY A 115 10.99 4.96 61.12
N ASP A 116 9.72 5.01 61.58
CA ASP A 116 9.21 6.17 62.32
C ASP A 116 9.74 6.13 63.76
N THR A 117 10.38 7.18 64.21
CA THR A 117 10.93 7.34 65.58
C THR A 117 10.11 8.39 66.29
N ALA A 118 9.42 8.00 67.37
CA ALA A 118 8.61 8.95 68.14
C ALA A 118 9.44 10.17 68.61
N ASP A 119 8.96 11.35 68.35
CA ASP A 119 9.51 12.60 68.84
C ASP A 119 9.30 12.73 70.35
N THR A 120 10.18 13.43 71.00
CA THR A 120 9.96 13.87 72.37
C THR A 120 9.19 15.18 72.32
N GLN A 121 7.93 15.15 72.75
CA GLN A 121 7.04 16.33 72.57
C GLN A 121 7.12 17.34 73.71
N GLY A 122 7.86 17.03 74.76
CA GLY A 122 7.88 17.85 75.98
C GLY A 122 6.58 17.73 76.78
N ALA A 123 6.55 18.46 77.92
CA ALA A 123 5.39 18.53 78.79
C ALA A 123 4.20 19.26 78.16
N ASP A 124 4.49 20.25 77.33
CA ASP A 124 3.55 21.12 76.60
C ASP A 124 2.93 20.52 75.38
N LYS A 125 3.36 19.32 74.97
CA LYS A 125 2.88 18.60 73.79
C LYS A 125 3.08 19.38 72.49
N ALA A 126 4.17 19.07 71.83
CA ALA A 126 4.46 19.66 70.54
C ALA A 126 3.55 19.08 69.42
N ASN A 127 3.26 19.91 68.42
CA ASN A 127 2.60 19.54 67.16
C ASN A 127 3.52 19.93 66.00
N VAL A 128 3.36 19.26 64.87
CA VAL A 128 4.04 19.71 63.63
C VAL A 128 3.51 21.09 63.23
N SER A 129 4.44 22.04 63.06
CA SER A 129 4.12 23.43 62.68
C SER A 129 4.48 23.78 61.24
N GLY A 130 5.40 23.06 60.60
CA GLY A 130 5.79 23.29 59.23
C GLY A 130 6.53 22.13 58.60
N VAL A 131 6.48 22.05 57.24
CA VAL A 131 7.16 21.07 56.42
C VAL A 131 7.61 21.68 55.08
N GLN A 132 8.78 21.27 54.61
CA GLN A 132 9.30 21.62 53.27
C GLN A 132 10.13 20.48 52.69
N ALA A 133 10.30 20.50 51.34
CA ALA A 133 11.21 19.59 50.66
C ALA A 133 12.66 19.93 50.93
N GLY A 134 13.52 18.94 50.99
CA GLY A 134 14.94 19.05 51.24
C GLY A 134 15.31 19.25 52.71
N THR A 135 16.59 19.46 52.99
CA THR A 135 17.14 19.68 54.32
C THR A 135 17.24 21.17 54.63
N VAL A 136 17.02 21.57 55.90
CA VAL A 136 17.34 22.91 56.38
C VAL A 136 18.72 22.92 57.03
N ALA A 137 19.35 24.10 57.13
CA ALA A 137 20.64 24.24 57.79
C ALA A 137 20.54 23.91 59.29
N SER A 138 21.63 23.44 59.88
CA SER A 138 21.65 23.11 61.30
C SER A 138 21.30 24.31 62.16
N GLY A 139 20.31 24.17 63.06
CA GLY A 139 19.79 25.21 63.91
C GLY A 139 18.70 26.11 63.30
N GLU A 140 18.36 25.88 62.05
CA GLU A 140 17.23 26.52 61.38
C GLU A 140 15.96 25.69 61.53
N HIS A 141 14.82 26.38 61.44
CA HIS A 141 13.50 25.76 61.50
C HIS A 141 12.71 25.99 60.23
N VAL A 142 11.92 25.00 59.85
CA VAL A 142 10.99 25.16 58.73
C VAL A 142 9.94 26.22 59.07
N ALA A 143 9.66 27.12 58.15
CA ALA A 143 8.60 28.11 58.31
C ALA A 143 7.25 27.42 58.58
N ASN A 144 6.45 28.03 59.48
CA ASN A 144 5.11 27.50 59.75
C ASN A 144 4.25 27.48 58.48
N GLY A 145 3.62 26.35 58.23
CA GLY A 145 2.73 26.16 57.07
C GLY A 145 2.98 24.90 56.28
N ALA A 146 2.38 24.84 55.10
CA ALA A 146 2.38 23.70 54.17
C ALA A 146 1.80 22.38 54.74
N LEU A 147 1.12 22.45 55.91
CA LEU A 147 0.44 21.28 56.48
C LEU A 147 -0.85 20.98 55.76
N ASN A 148 -1.22 19.68 55.68
CA ASN A 148 -2.41 19.16 54.96
C ASN A 148 -2.44 19.50 53.49
N THR A 149 -1.34 19.90 52.89
CA THR A 149 -1.15 20.21 51.47
C THR A 149 -0.01 19.38 50.90
N ALA A 150 -0.05 19.08 49.60
CA ALA A 150 1.02 18.35 48.96
C ALA A 150 2.29 19.22 48.86
N VAL A 151 3.39 18.73 49.42
CA VAL A 151 4.74 19.29 49.26
C VAL A 151 5.47 18.44 48.26
N ASN A 152 5.85 19.03 47.12
CA ASN A 152 6.57 18.33 46.05
C ASN A 152 8.03 18.11 46.50
N GLY A 153 8.43 16.85 46.53
CA GLY A 153 9.81 16.42 46.61
C GLY A 153 10.45 16.28 45.23
N GLU A 154 11.56 15.59 45.13
CA GLU A 154 12.26 15.33 43.87
C GLU A 154 11.59 14.18 43.09
N TYR A 155 11.09 13.17 43.81
CA TYR A 155 10.56 11.94 43.23
C TYR A 155 9.09 11.68 43.55
N GLY A 156 8.49 12.49 44.44
CA GLY A 156 7.11 12.30 44.83
C GLY A 156 6.52 13.49 45.59
N THR A 157 5.41 13.27 46.29
CA THR A 157 4.73 14.29 47.06
C THR A 157 4.44 13.82 48.49
N LEU A 158 4.78 14.65 49.49
CA LEU A 158 4.48 14.41 50.89
C LEU A 158 3.30 15.28 51.34
N ILE A 159 2.38 14.73 52.09
CA ILE A 159 1.35 15.46 52.84
C ILE A 159 1.59 15.13 54.32
N LEU A 160 2.02 16.15 55.12
CA LEU A 160 2.23 16.05 56.56
C LEU A 160 1.17 16.86 57.30
N ARG A 161 0.65 16.30 58.40
CA ARG A 161 -0.41 16.91 59.21
C ARG A 161 0.12 17.34 60.57
N ALA A 162 -0.63 18.23 61.23
CA ALA A 162 -0.25 18.73 62.56
C ALA A 162 -0.14 17.66 63.63
N ASP A 163 -0.88 16.54 63.48
CA ASP A 163 -0.82 15.38 64.38
C ASP A 163 0.35 14.42 64.09
N GLY A 164 1.27 14.84 63.25
CA GLY A 164 2.45 14.08 62.83
C GLY A 164 2.20 13.01 61.80
N SER A 165 0.96 12.73 61.43
CA SER A 165 0.65 11.73 60.39
C SER A 165 1.05 12.24 59.01
N TYR A 166 1.70 11.40 58.22
CA TYR A 166 2.07 11.72 56.86
C TYR A 166 1.69 10.65 55.86
N THR A 167 1.54 11.05 54.59
CA THR A 167 1.45 10.19 53.41
C THR A 167 2.41 10.68 52.36
N TYR A 168 3.16 9.77 51.74
CA TYR A 168 4.02 10.02 50.61
C TYR A 168 3.54 9.24 49.39
N GLN A 169 3.33 9.95 48.27
CA GLN A 169 2.93 9.41 46.98
C GLN A 169 4.12 9.46 46.03
N LEU A 170 4.63 8.32 45.60
CA LEU A 170 5.70 8.23 44.61
C LEU A 170 5.18 8.58 43.22
N ASN A 171 5.97 9.31 42.43
CA ASN A 171 5.71 9.55 40.99
C ASN A 171 6.43 8.51 40.13
N ASN A 172 5.75 7.40 39.82
CA ASN A 172 6.30 6.35 38.96
C ASN A 172 6.55 6.81 37.50
N ASN A 173 6.05 7.98 37.08
CA ASN A 173 6.37 8.55 35.76
C ASN A 173 7.65 9.39 35.77
N ASN A 174 8.33 9.52 36.90
CA ASN A 174 9.62 10.17 36.95
C ASN A 174 10.67 9.27 36.29
N THR A 175 11.43 9.82 35.32
CA THR A 175 12.40 9.06 34.52
C THR A 175 13.52 8.44 35.35
N ASP A 176 13.93 9.08 36.45
CA ASP A 176 14.99 8.56 37.32
C ASP A 176 14.48 7.44 38.24
N VAL A 177 13.21 7.54 38.67
CA VAL A 177 12.52 6.46 39.41
C VAL A 177 12.34 5.25 38.53
N ASN A 178 11.73 5.43 37.35
CA ASN A 178 11.42 4.36 36.40
C ASN A 178 12.65 3.69 35.74
N ALA A 179 13.85 4.25 35.94
CA ALA A 179 15.11 3.68 35.48
C ALA A 179 15.86 2.88 36.54
N LEU A 180 15.33 2.79 37.78
CA LEU A 180 15.95 2.05 38.86
C LEU A 180 15.86 0.54 38.60
N LYS A 181 16.95 -0.16 38.87
CA LYS A 181 16.99 -1.63 38.87
C LYS A 181 16.92 -2.17 40.29
N ASP A 182 16.67 -3.48 40.38
CA ASP A 182 16.80 -4.19 41.62
C ASP A 182 18.11 -3.84 42.35
N ASN A 183 18.02 -3.57 43.68
CA ASN A 183 19.13 -3.15 44.54
C ASN A 183 19.70 -1.72 44.27
N GLN A 184 19.07 -0.91 43.42
CA GLN A 184 19.33 0.52 43.33
C GLN A 184 18.29 1.29 44.15
N SER A 185 18.63 2.48 44.58
CA SER A 185 17.69 3.32 45.32
C SER A 185 17.99 4.79 45.17
N LEU A 186 16.93 5.60 45.29
CA LEU A 186 16.96 7.06 45.42
C LEU A 186 16.41 7.45 46.77
N GLN A 187 16.64 8.70 47.20
CA GLN A 187 16.12 9.24 48.45
C GLN A 187 15.42 10.56 48.20
N ASP A 188 14.19 10.68 48.74
CA ASP A 188 13.44 11.92 48.80
C ASP A 188 13.44 12.38 50.27
N VAL A 189 13.86 13.63 50.54
CA VAL A 189 14.06 14.13 51.89
C VAL A 189 13.17 15.34 52.12
N PHE A 190 12.51 15.36 53.28
CA PHE A 190 11.68 16.48 53.72
C PHE A 190 12.12 16.87 55.14
N SER A 191 12.19 18.18 55.43
CA SER A 191 12.40 18.70 56.79
C SER A 191 11.06 19.11 57.39
N TYR A 192 10.85 18.78 58.65
CA TYR A 192 9.71 19.25 59.43
C TYR A 192 10.11 19.85 60.74
N THR A 193 9.31 20.78 61.27
CA THR A 193 9.48 21.39 62.57
C THR A 193 8.30 21.08 63.45
N ILE A 194 8.58 20.69 64.69
CA ILE A 194 7.59 20.59 65.79
C ILE A 194 7.71 21.83 66.66
N THR A 195 6.58 22.31 67.15
CA THR A 195 6.49 23.45 68.07
C THR A 195 5.58 23.08 69.22
N ASP A 196 6.03 23.30 70.46
CA ASP A 196 5.23 23.03 71.68
C ASP A 196 4.29 24.20 72.04
N GLY A 197 3.70 24.13 73.25
CA GLY A 197 2.65 25.05 73.65
C GLY A 197 3.14 26.49 73.93
N ASP A 198 4.41 26.68 74.27
CA ASP A 198 5.02 27.99 74.56
C ASP A 198 5.93 28.49 73.42
N GLY A 199 6.18 27.69 72.43
CA GLY A 199 6.78 28.12 71.17
C GLY A 199 8.18 27.58 70.87
N ASP A 200 8.69 26.70 71.74
CA ASP A 200 9.99 26.07 71.53
C ASP A 200 9.91 25.12 70.29
N LYS A 201 11.00 25.08 69.55
CA LYS A 201 11.03 24.39 68.24
C LYS A 201 12.15 23.38 68.15
N SER A 202 11.84 22.27 67.46
CA SER A 202 12.83 21.32 67.03
C SER A 202 12.56 20.88 65.60
N THR A 203 13.61 20.60 64.85
CA THR A 203 13.51 20.24 63.42
C THR A 203 14.22 18.93 63.16
N ALA A 204 13.59 18.05 62.42
CA ALA A 204 14.16 16.80 61.92
C ALA A 204 13.76 16.54 60.48
N THR A 205 14.12 15.38 59.97
CA THR A 205 13.86 15.01 58.56
C THR A 205 13.01 13.73 58.44
N ILE A 206 12.20 13.64 57.42
CA ILE A 206 11.61 12.43 56.92
C ILE A 206 12.40 12.05 55.67
N THR A 207 13.02 10.88 55.62
CA THR A 207 13.74 10.35 54.48
C THR A 207 12.98 9.17 53.88
N ILE A 208 12.52 9.29 52.67
CA ILE A 208 11.85 8.21 51.91
C ILE A 208 12.88 7.56 51.02
N THR A 209 13.17 6.28 51.24
CA THR A 209 13.99 5.50 50.32
C THR A 209 13.10 4.87 49.26
N ILE A 210 13.37 5.21 47.99
CA ILE A 210 12.70 4.64 46.81
C ILE A 210 13.58 3.50 46.30
N ASN A 211 13.11 2.30 46.42
CA ASN A 211 13.81 1.10 45.93
C ASN A 211 13.42 0.84 44.49
N GLY A 212 14.38 0.50 43.65
CA GLY A 212 14.15 0.10 42.28
C GLY A 212 13.58 -1.31 42.16
N HIS A 213 12.96 -1.54 41.04
CA HIS A 213 12.49 -2.84 40.57
C HIS A 213 12.87 -2.98 39.09
N THR A 214 13.49 -4.08 38.71
CA THR A 214 13.77 -4.34 37.29
C THR A 214 12.53 -4.87 36.63
N ASP A 215 11.93 -4.10 35.76
CA ASP A 215 10.83 -4.49 34.90
C ASP A 215 11.30 -5.49 33.82
N GLY A 216 10.38 -6.09 33.11
CA GLY A 216 10.75 -7.05 32.06
C GLY A 216 11.57 -6.41 30.95
N ALA A 217 12.45 -7.19 30.34
CA ALA A 217 13.28 -6.71 29.22
C ALA A 217 12.43 -6.08 28.11
N PRO A 218 12.89 -4.98 27.49
CA PRO A 218 12.16 -4.33 26.42
C PRO A 218 11.95 -5.29 25.23
N ASN A 219 10.89 -5.08 24.45
CA ASN A 219 10.58 -5.92 23.30
C ASN A 219 9.98 -5.11 22.14
N VAL A 220 9.99 -5.73 20.96
CA VAL A 220 9.39 -5.21 19.73
C VAL A 220 8.33 -6.16 19.23
N VAL A 221 7.16 -5.64 18.90
CA VAL A 221 6.07 -6.38 18.26
C VAL A 221 5.85 -5.81 16.86
N ILE A 222 6.11 -6.62 15.85
CA ILE A 222 5.86 -6.23 14.45
C ILE A 222 4.41 -6.51 14.11
N THR A 223 3.71 -5.51 13.58
CA THR A 223 2.35 -5.67 13.07
C THR A 223 2.41 -6.22 11.65
N ASP A 224 1.71 -7.31 11.41
CA ASP A 224 1.58 -7.92 10.08
C ASP A 224 0.48 -7.21 9.28
N HIS A 225 0.84 -6.65 8.12
CA HIS A 225 -0.05 -5.94 7.21
C HIS A 225 -0.28 -6.68 5.88
N ASN A 226 0.38 -7.83 5.68
CA ASN A 226 0.27 -8.62 4.45
C ASN A 226 -0.35 -10.02 4.67
N GLY A 227 -0.82 -10.31 5.88
CA GLY A 227 -1.58 -11.51 6.22
C GLY A 227 -0.73 -12.80 6.17
N SER A 228 -1.06 -13.73 5.27
CA SER A 228 -0.35 -15.01 5.18
C SER A 228 0.93 -14.98 4.34
N ALA A 229 1.28 -13.83 3.75
CA ALA A 229 2.54 -13.68 3.02
C ALA A 229 3.72 -13.61 3.99
N LEU A 230 4.92 -13.93 3.52
CA LEU A 230 6.15 -13.76 4.31
C LEU A 230 6.40 -12.28 4.57
N GLY A 231 7.02 -11.96 5.72
CA GLY A 231 7.33 -10.59 6.12
C GLY A 231 6.15 -9.85 6.73
N ALA A 232 6.36 -8.60 7.12
CA ALA A 232 5.36 -7.77 7.81
C ALA A 232 4.55 -6.88 6.88
N ASN A 233 5.06 -6.61 5.68
CA ASN A 233 4.42 -5.76 4.69
C ASN A 233 4.94 -6.11 3.29
N SER A 234 4.25 -5.65 2.26
CA SER A 234 4.67 -5.87 0.87
C SER A 234 4.40 -4.66 -0.01
N ILE A 235 5.23 -4.48 -1.03
CA ILE A 235 5.11 -3.42 -2.04
C ILE A 235 5.47 -4.02 -3.39
N ALA A 236 4.71 -3.69 -4.45
CA ALA A 236 5.10 -4.07 -5.81
C ALA A 236 6.34 -3.27 -6.24
N GLU A 237 7.23 -3.88 -7.01
CA GLU A 237 8.47 -3.22 -7.42
C GLU A 237 8.25 -1.99 -8.32
N ASN A 238 7.14 -1.92 -9.06
CA ASN A 238 6.77 -0.76 -9.86
C ASN A 238 5.92 0.27 -9.10
N ALA A 239 5.68 0.08 -7.79
CA ALA A 239 4.84 0.99 -7.01
C ALA A 239 5.48 2.37 -6.87
N THR A 240 4.71 3.40 -7.22
CA THR A 240 5.11 4.82 -7.11
C THR A 240 4.71 5.44 -5.77
N THR A 241 3.85 4.76 -5.00
CA THR A 241 3.39 5.21 -3.68
C THR A 241 3.98 4.31 -2.60
N PRO A 242 4.53 4.90 -1.50
CA PRO A 242 5.05 4.12 -0.39
C PRO A 242 3.98 3.25 0.28
N VAL A 243 4.33 2.04 0.71
CA VAL A 243 3.48 1.25 1.59
C VAL A 243 3.61 1.76 3.02
N GLN A 244 2.51 1.74 3.79
CA GLN A 244 2.43 2.18 5.17
C GLN A 244 2.37 0.98 6.11
N GLY A 245 2.93 1.13 7.31
CA GLY A 245 2.85 0.13 8.35
C GLY A 245 3.21 0.68 9.72
N GLU A 246 3.23 -0.20 10.72
CA GLU A 246 3.53 0.14 12.09
C GLU A 246 4.15 -1.04 12.84
N PHE A 247 4.88 -0.75 13.90
CA PHE A 247 5.32 -1.71 14.90
C PHE A 247 5.22 -1.08 16.30
N THR A 248 5.17 -1.90 17.33
CA THR A 248 5.08 -1.43 18.71
C THR A 248 6.36 -1.76 19.47
N VAL A 249 6.87 -0.80 20.23
CA VAL A 249 8.00 -0.95 21.14
C VAL A 249 7.47 -0.90 22.58
N ASN A 250 7.90 -1.85 23.40
CA ASN A 250 7.55 -1.89 24.81
C ASN A 250 8.85 -1.80 25.62
N ALA A 251 8.90 -0.86 26.56
CA ALA A 251 10.02 -0.63 27.47
C ALA A 251 9.42 -0.16 28.80
N ALA A 252 9.26 -1.07 29.77
CA ALA A 252 8.61 -0.78 31.03
C ALA A 252 9.41 0.22 31.87
N ASP A 253 10.75 0.10 31.90
CA ASP A 253 11.68 1.06 32.51
C ASP A 253 11.82 2.39 31.69
N GLY A 254 10.88 2.64 30.76
CA GLY A 254 10.89 3.78 29.88
C GLY A 254 11.83 3.63 28.67
N LEU A 255 11.39 4.11 27.52
CA LEU A 255 12.16 4.03 26.27
C LEU A 255 13.33 5.01 26.27
N LYS A 256 14.54 4.52 26.06
CA LYS A 256 15.76 5.34 25.86
C LYS A 256 16.05 5.56 24.38
N SER A 257 16.02 4.48 23.59
CA SER A 257 16.31 4.54 22.16
C SER A 257 15.81 3.32 21.43
N ILE A 258 15.64 3.44 20.10
CA ILE A 258 15.50 2.31 19.18
C ILE A 258 16.67 2.32 18.21
N THR A 259 17.13 1.13 17.81
CA THR A 259 18.12 0.98 16.74
C THR A 259 17.49 0.19 15.60
N ILE A 260 17.43 0.76 14.40
CA ILE A 260 16.80 0.16 13.23
C ILE A 260 17.82 0.11 12.09
N GLY A 261 18.11 -1.06 11.55
CA GLY A 261 19.08 -1.21 10.46
C GLY A 261 20.46 -0.62 10.78
N GLY A 262 20.83 -0.59 12.07
CA GLY A 262 22.09 0.00 12.55
C GLY A 262 22.04 1.50 12.86
N THR A 263 20.92 2.18 12.58
CA THR A 263 20.70 3.61 12.94
C THR A 263 20.03 3.69 14.30
N THR A 264 20.68 4.35 15.26
CA THR A 264 20.12 4.59 16.61
C THR A 264 19.38 5.92 16.63
N ILE A 265 18.16 5.90 17.16
CA ILE A 265 17.23 7.03 17.26
C ILE A 265 16.85 7.16 18.74
N LEU A 266 17.10 8.32 19.34
CA LEU A 266 16.77 8.59 20.73
C LEU A 266 15.26 8.83 20.91
N THR A 267 14.75 8.61 22.12
CA THR A 267 13.32 8.88 22.44
C THR A 267 12.94 10.34 22.16
N SER A 268 13.85 11.29 22.42
CA SER A 268 13.61 12.72 22.10
C SER A 268 13.45 12.97 20.59
N GLU A 269 14.13 12.20 19.75
CA GLU A 269 14.01 12.28 18.29
C GLU A 269 12.72 11.61 17.82
N LEU A 270 12.33 10.47 18.44
CA LEU A 270 11.06 9.81 18.17
C LEU A 270 9.86 10.71 18.48
N LEU A 271 9.89 11.41 19.64
CA LEU A 271 8.85 12.36 20.02
C LEU A 271 8.75 13.58 19.09
N GLY A 272 9.80 13.86 18.31
CA GLY A 272 9.84 14.91 17.29
C GLY A 272 9.38 14.46 15.91
N LEU A 273 9.03 13.18 15.72
CA LEU A 273 8.59 12.66 14.42
C LEU A 273 7.26 13.28 13.99
N SER A 274 7.19 13.58 12.72
CA SER A 274 5.97 14.00 12.04
C SER A 274 6.14 13.78 10.54
N PRO A 275 5.09 13.84 9.73
CA PRO A 275 5.21 13.77 8.27
C PRO A 275 6.12 14.85 7.66
N THR A 276 6.37 15.96 8.38
CA THR A 276 7.26 17.04 7.96
C THR A 276 8.68 16.92 8.54
N THR A 277 8.87 16.12 9.57
CA THR A 277 10.16 15.86 10.24
C THR A 277 10.36 14.35 10.42
N PRO A 278 10.37 13.57 9.32
CA PRO A 278 10.53 12.13 9.40
C PRO A 278 12.00 11.74 9.63
N GLN A 279 12.21 10.52 10.13
CA GLN A 279 13.52 9.89 10.18
C GLN A 279 13.62 8.81 9.10
N THR A 280 14.66 8.86 8.28
CA THR A 280 14.87 7.89 7.19
C THR A 280 15.98 6.90 7.50
N ILE A 281 15.74 5.63 7.18
CA ILE A 281 16.71 4.53 7.30
C ILE A 281 16.85 3.89 5.90
N ILE A 282 18.07 3.89 5.37
CA ILE A 282 18.36 3.31 4.07
C ILE A 282 18.53 1.81 4.25
N GLY A 283 17.68 1.04 3.57
CA GLY A 283 17.77 -0.41 3.46
C GLY A 283 18.63 -0.87 2.27
N THR A 284 18.61 -2.15 2.01
CA THR A 284 19.32 -2.75 0.85
C THR A 284 18.54 -2.60 -0.44
N GLN A 285 17.21 -2.56 -0.34
CA GLN A 285 16.29 -2.52 -1.48
C GLN A 285 15.47 -1.23 -1.56
N GLY A 286 15.44 -0.44 -0.48
CA GLY A 286 14.62 0.76 -0.41
C GLY A 286 14.91 1.63 0.81
N THR A 287 13.97 2.50 1.12
CA THR A 287 14.06 3.43 2.24
C THR A 287 12.87 3.28 3.16
N LEU A 288 13.14 2.99 4.42
CA LEU A 288 12.17 3.03 5.51
C LEU A 288 12.14 4.44 6.10
N THR A 289 10.97 5.01 6.24
CA THR A 289 10.76 6.37 6.77
C THR A 289 9.82 6.30 7.96
N LEU A 290 10.30 6.65 9.15
CA LEU A 290 9.48 6.76 10.35
C LEU A 290 8.76 8.12 10.32
N THR A 291 7.45 8.09 10.57
CA THR A 291 6.59 9.27 10.38
C THR A 291 5.90 9.73 11.66
N ASP A 292 5.77 8.85 12.66
CA ASP A 292 5.09 9.16 13.91
C ASP A 292 5.49 8.18 15.03
N TYR A 293 5.42 8.64 16.28
CA TYR A 293 5.58 7.84 17.48
C TYR A 293 4.56 8.24 18.55
N ASP A 294 3.76 7.29 19.01
CA ASP A 294 2.84 7.46 20.13
C ASP A 294 3.48 6.92 21.42
N PRO A 295 3.91 7.78 22.35
CA PRO A 295 4.55 7.33 23.58
C PRO A 295 3.62 6.62 24.57
N VAL A 296 2.29 6.73 24.40
CA VAL A 296 1.33 6.07 25.30
C VAL A 296 1.16 4.60 24.93
N THR A 297 1.14 4.30 23.61
CA THR A 297 0.95 2.94 23.11
C THR A 297 2.26 2.28 22.66
N GLY A 298 3.36 3.03 22.60
CA GLY A 298 4.65 2.58 22.06
C GLY A 298 4.65 2.37 20.54
N LYS A 299 3.62 2.82 19.85
CA LYS A 299 3.43 2.60 18.41
C LYS A 299 4.33 3.52 17.59
N VAL A 300 5.10 2.94 16.66
CA VAL A 300 5.91 3.64 15.67
C VAL A 300 5.32 3.40 14.30
N SER A 301 4.93 4.47 13.61
CA SER A 301 4.40 4.42 12.24
C SER A 301 5.52 4.62 11.23
N TYR A 302 5.48 3.87 10.14
CA TYR A 302 6.45 3.98 9.05
C TYR A 302 5.81 3.98 7.68
N SER A 303 6.55 4.46 6.70
CA SER A 303 6.34 4.19 5.28
C SER A 303 7.59 3.58 4.69
N TYR A 304 7.41 2.74 3.67
CA TYR A 304 8.52 2.16 2.93
C TYR A 304 8.34 2.38 1.43
N GLN A 305 9.38 2.85 0.77
CA GLN A 305 9.47 2.99 -0.69
C GLN A 305 10.68 2.22 -1.19
N GLN A 306 10.47 1.30 -2.11
CA GLN A 306 11.55 0.63 -2.79
C GLN A 306 12.37 1.62 -3.65
N SER A 307 13.66 1.33 -3.88
CA SER A 307 14.56 2.12 -4.71
C SER A 307 14.85 1.40 -6.03
N GLY A 308 14.97 2.16 -7.11
CA GLY A 308 15.17 1.63 -8.45
C GLY A 308 13.85 1.28 -9.15
N SER A 309 13.94 0.83 -10.41
CA SER A 309 12.78 0.51 -11.25
C SER A 309 12.45 -0.98 -11.25
N SER A 310 13.44 -1.84 -11.03
CA SER A 310 13.24 -3.29 -11.02
C SER A 310 14.17 -3.97 -10.01
N LYS A 311 13.81 -5.17 -9.61
CA LYS A 311 14.60 -6.06 -8.76
C LYS A 311 14.90 -7.33 -9.53
N ASP A 312 15.99 -7.99 -9.19
CA ASP A 312 16.32 -9.29 -9.80
C ASP A 312 15.50 -10.39 -9.12
N HIS A 313 14.46 -10.86 -9.81
CA HIS A 313 13.60 -11.98 -9.44
C HIS A 313 13.96 -13.26 -10.21
N SER A 314 15.11 -13.28 -10.89
CA SER A 314 15.57 -14.43 -11.69
C SER A 314 15.65 -15.72 -10.84
N GLY A 315 15.32 -16.84 -11.46
CA GLY A 315 15.35 -18.15 -10.82
C GLY A 315 14.03 -18.61 -10.18
N GLY A 316 12.94 -17.88 -10.43
CA GLY A 316 11.59 -18.22 -9.96
C GLY A 316 11.25 -17.64 -8.57
N ASP A 317 12.00 -16.65 -8.12
CA ASP A 317 11.66 -15.86 -6.94
C ASP A 317 10.53 -14.90 -7.28
N THR A 318 9.44 -14.94 -6.51
CA THR A 318 8.29 -14.04 -6.69
C THR A 318 8.39 -12.79 -5.81
N SER A 319 9.45 -12.65 -5.02
CA SER A 319 9.68 -11.50 -4.15
C SER A 319 11.12 -11.41 -3.67
N VAL A 320 11.60 -10.19 -3.52
CA VAL A 320 12.87 -9.84 -2.86
C VAL A 320 12.54 -9.20 -1.52
N SER A 321 13.36 -9.41 -0.47
CA SER A 321 13.12 -8.84 0.85
C SER A 321 14.09 -7.73 1.20
N ASP A 322 13.59 -6.68 1.85
CA ASP A 322 14.38 -5.71 2.59
C ASP A 322 14.15 -5.91 4.09
N THR A 323 15.22 -6.02 4.86
CA THR A 323 15.15 -6.41 6.27
C THR A 323 15.78 -5.36 7.17
N PHE A 324 15.03 -4.90 8.15
CA PHE A 324 15.43 -3.92 9.14
C PHE A 324 15.40 -4.55 10.53
N PRO A 325 16.55 -5.01 11.08
CA PRO A 325 16.60 -5.45 12.46
C PRO A 325 16.34 -4.28 13.41
N ILE A 326 15.43 -4.46 14.35
CA ILE A 326 15.01 -3.49 15.35
C ILE A 326 15.44 -3.99 16.73
N VAL A 327 16.13 -3.13 17.49
CA VAL A 327 16.50 -3.34 18.88
C VAL A 327 16.01 -2.14 19.68
N VAL A 328 15.32 -2.39 20.78
CA VAL A 328 14.87 -1.37 21.74
C VAL A 328 15.79 -1.39 22.95
N THR A 329 16.16 -0.21 23.42
CA THR A 329 16.94 -0.03 24.67
C THR A 329 16.15 0.87 25.62
N ASP A 330 15.96 0.45 26.86
CA ASP A 330 15.27 1.19 27.92
C ASP A 330 16.22 2.13 28.70
N ASN A 331 15.65 2.93 29.61
CA ASN A 331 16.42 3.82 30.47
C ASN A 331 17.30 3.07 31.49
N ALA A 332 16.95 1.82 31.82
CA ALA A 332 17.78 0.94 32.61
C ALA A 332 19.00 0.36 31.84
N ASN A 333 19.15 0.70 30.55
CA ASN A 333 20.16 0.22 29.59
C ASN A 333 20.06 -1.30 29.33
N GLU A 334 18.86 -1.87 29.44
CA GLU A 334 18.57 -3.20 28.92
C GLU A 334 18.15 -3.11 27.45
N SER A 335 18.47 -4.14 26.70
CA SER A 335 18.16 -4.16 25.26
C SER A 335 17.38 -5.41 24.89
N SER A 336 16.40 -5.23 24.02
CA SER A 336 15.66 -6.36 23.45
C SER A 336 16.55 -7.25 22.58
N ALA A 337 16.12 -8.47 22.34
CA ALA A 337 16.61 -9.22 21.19
C ALA A 337 16.26 -8.47 19.88
N ALA A 338 17.09 -8.63 18.86
CA ALA A 338 16.80 -8.05 17.55
C ALA A 338 15.56 -8.72 16.94
N THR A 339 14.58 -7.91 16.54
CA THR A 339 13.36 -8.34 15.83
C THR A 339 13.39 -7.75 14.43
N ASN A 340 13.19 -8.57 13.41
CA ASN A 340 13.28 -8.13 12.03
C ASN A 340 11.95 -7.58 11.50
N LEU A 341 11.93 -6.33 11.07
CA LEU A 341 10.91 -5.80 10.17
C LEU A 341 11.30 -6.17 8.74
N VAL A 342 10.54 -7.04 8.11
CA VAL A 342 10.79 -7.53 6.75
C VAL A 342 9.73 -6.98 5.83
N ILE A 343 10.16 -6.27 4.78
CA ILE A 343 9.30 -5.77 3.70
C ILE A 343 9.58 -6.61 2.46
N LEU A 344 8.54 -7.19 1.87
CA LEU A 344 8.64 -7.89 0.60
C LEU A 344 8.45 -6.92 -0.55
N ILE A 345 9.29 -7.02 -1.55
CA ILE A 345 9.11 -6.36 -2.84
C ILE A 345 8.69 -7.45 -3.80
N THR A 346 7.44 -7.38 -4.25
CA THR A 346 6.85 -8.40 -5.11
C THR A 346 7.08 -8.07 -6.57
N ASP A 347 7.40 -9.11 -7.32
CA ASP A 347 7.52 -9.06 -8.76
C ASP A 347 6.23 -8.62 -9.45
N THR A 348 6.34 -8.02 -10.62
CA THR A 348 5.22 -7.56 -11.46
C THR A 348 5.35 -8.14 -12.86
N ALA A 349 4.72 -9.28 -13.09
CA ALA A 349 4.66 -9.94 -14.39
C ALA A 349 4.01 -9.06 -15.47
N PRO A 350 4.42 -9.18 -16.74
CA PRO A 350 3.78 -8.49 -17.86
C PRO A 350 2.38 -9.05 -18.12
N GLU A 351 1.46 -8.20 -18.61
CA GLU A 351 0.11 -8.57 -19.04
C GLU A 351 -0.12 -8.10 -20.47
N ALA A 352 -0.13 -9.06 -21.42
CA ALA A 352 -0.43 -8.82 -22.81
C ALA A 352 -1.95 -8.62 -23.03
N LYS A 353 -2.32 -7.60 -23.80
CA LYS A 353 -3.70 -7.28 -24.15
C LYS A 353 -3.94 -7.52 -25.64
N ALA A 354 -5.15 -8.02 -25.96
CA ALA A 354 -5.47 -8.35 -27.33
C ALA A 354 -5.55 -7.12 -28.24
N ASP A 355 -4.95 -7.24 -29.43
CA ASP A 355 -4.89 -6.21 -30.46
C ASP A 355 -5.76 -6.57 -31.65
N THR A 356 -6.16 -5.55 -32.37
CA THR A 356 -6.91 -5.72 -33.61
C THR A 356 -6.39 -4.76 -34.68
N GLY A 357 -6.44 -5.22 -35.93
CA GLY A 357 -6.08 -4.37 -37.08
C GLY A 357 -7.04 -4.56 -38.24
N THR A 358 -7.05 -3.59 -39.13
CA THR A 358 -7.88 -3.63 -40.34
C THR A 358 -7.07 -3.19 -41.55
N VAL A 359 -7.12 -3.97 -42.61
CA VAL A 359 -6.47 -3.71 -43.88
C VAL A 359 -7.48 -3.97 -45.03
N THR A 360 -7.33 -3.30 -46.16
CA THR A 360 -8.06 -3.62 -47.37
C THR A 360 -7.20 -4.52 -48.26
N GLU A 361 -7.82 -5.45 -49.01
CA GLU A 361 -7.08 -6.43 -49.79
C GLU A 361 -6.07 -5.83 -50.77
N ASP A 362 -6.37 -4.73 -51.40
CA ASP A 362 -5.46 -3.96 -52.27
C ASP A 362 -4.74 -2.81 -51.56
N GLY A 363 -4.86 -2.75 -50.24
CA GLY A 363 -4.29 -1.71 -49.42
C GLY A 363 -2.78 -1.84 -49.22
N THR A 364 -2.22 -0.79 -48.66
CA THR A 364 -0.84 -0.83 -48.15
C THR A 364 -0.77 -1.70 -46.88
N ALA A 365 0.42 -2.17 -46.54
CA ALA A 365 0.64 -2.93 -45.32
C ALA A 365 0.06 -2.20 -44.08
N LEU A 366 -0.55 -2.96 -43.17
CA LEU A 366 -0.99 -2.48 -41.87
C LEU A 366 0.22 -2.42 -40.94
N GLU A 367 0.49 -1.25 -40.39
CA GLU A 367 1.55 -1.01 -39.43
C GLU A 367 0.97 -0.76 -38.03
N GLY A 368 1.60 -1.28 -36.96
CA GLY A 368 1.17 -1.08 -35.59
C GLY A 368 2.25 -1.44 -34.57
N ASN A 369 1.86 -1.45 -33.28
CA ASN A 369 2.72 -1.91 -32.20
C ASN A 369 1.89 -2.51 -31.07
N VAL A 370 2.07 -3.81 -30.82
CA VAL A 370 1.32 -4.59 -29.84
C VAL A 370 1.71 -4.23 -28.40
N ILE A 371 2.93 -3.73 -28.15
CA ILE A 371 3.41 -3.36 -26.82
C ILE A 371 2.97 -1.95 -26.43
N THR A 372 3.22 -0.97 -27.30
CA THR A 372 2.98 0.44 -26.97
C THR A 372 1.58 0.92 -27.33
N GLY A 373 0.85 0.15 -28.12
CA GLY A 373 -0.49 0.51 -28.61
C GLY A 373 -0.48 1.62 -29.65
N GLY A 374 -1.61 2.13 -29.93
CA GLY A 374 -2.18 3.01 -30.93
C GLY A 374 -1.45 4.18 -31.58
N THR A 375 -0.16 4.11 -31.91
CA THR A 375 0.52 5.17 -32.65
C THR A 375 0.31 5.09 -34.17
N SER A 376 0.41 3.90 -34.74
CA SER A 376 0.21 3.62 -36.18
C SER A 376 -1.15 2.97 -36.45
N ASN A 377 -1.57 2.06 -35.58
CA ASN A 377 -2.89 1.47 -35.54
C ASN A 377 -3.61 1.88 -34.26
N SER A 378 -4.65 2.70 -34.35
CA SER A 378 -5.41 3.18 -33.19
C SER A 378 -6.22 2.11 -32.45
N ALA A 379 -6.30 0.90 -33.00
CA ALA A 379 -6.99 -0.23 -32.39
C ALA A 379 -6.05 -1.15 -31.60
N ASP A 380 -4.73 -0.88 -31.62
CA ASP A 380 -3.77 -1.58 -30.76
C ASP A 380 -3.90 -1.07 -29.32
N VAL A 381 -3.86 -1.97 -28.37
CA VAL A 381 -4.02 -1.71 -26.94
C VAL A 381 -2.67 -1.90 -26.24
N ALA A 382 -2.19 -0.85 -25.54
CA ALA A 382 -0.93 -0.97 -24.84
C ALA A 382 -0.94 -2.06 -23.79
N ASP A 383 0.09 -2.90 -23.78
CA ASP A 383 0.34 -3.93 -22.78
C ASP A 383 0.75 -3.32 -21.43
N SER A 384 0.56 -4.06 -20.34
CA SER A 384 1.16 -3.74 -19.05
C SER A 384 2.48 -4.49 -18.92
N LEU A 385 3.61 -3.76 -18.84
CA LEU A 385 4.94 -4.36 -19.00
C LEU A 385 5.58 -4.83 -17.67
N GLY A 386 4.97 -4.47 -16.52
CA GLY A 386 5.64 -4.68 -15.23
C GLY A 386 6.74 -3.63 -15.00
N ALA A 387 7.74 -3.96 -14.21
CA ALA A 387 8.89 -3.11 -13.90
C ALA A 387 10.10 -3.43 -14.80
N ASP A 388 10.18 -4.64 -15.31
CA ASP A 388 11.30 -5.15 -16.08
C ASP A 388 11.19 -4.88 -17.57
N ALA A 389 12.36 -4.95 -18.23
CA ALA A 389 12.43 -4.80 -19.68
C ALA A 389 11.69 -5.96 -20.38
N THR A 390 10.56 -5.66 -21.01
CA THR A 390 9.67 -6.61 -21.66
C THR A 390 9.81 -6.53 -23.17
N GLN A 391 9.80 -7.68 -23.85
CA GLN A 391 9.87 -7.80 -25.30
C GLN A 391 8.99 -8.93 -25.83
N VAL A 392 8.64 -8.88 -27.12
CA VAL A 392 8.03 -10.00 -27.82
C VAL A 392 9.07 -11.09 -28.01
N THR A 393 8.76 -12.31 -27.56
CA THR A 393 9.66 -13.47 -27.67
C THR A 393 9.18 -14.52 -28.67
N GLY A 394 7.93 -14.48 -29.05
CA GLY A 394 7.39 -15.43 -30.01
C GLY A 394 6.06 -15.02 -30.60
N VAL A 395 5.79 -15.51 -31.82
CA VAL A 395 4.52 -15.36 -32.52
C VAL A 395 4.21 -16.63 -33.29
N SER A 396 2.94 -17.01 -33.28
CA SER A 396 2.41 -18.16 -34.05
C SER A 396 1.06 -17.84 -34.68
N LYS A 397 0.72 -18.58 -35.72
CA LYS A 397 -0.60 -18.51 -36.37
C LYS A 397 -1.69 -19.13 -35.51
N GLY A 398 -2.86 -18.52 -35.50
CA GLY A 398 -4.04 -18.97 -34.75
C GLY A 398 -4.06 -18.42 -33.32
N SER A 399 -5.05 -18.88 -32.52
CA SER A 399 -5.20 -18.52 -31.12
C SER A 399 -4.56 -19.56 -30.20
N SER A 400 -3.70 -19.11 -29.28
CA SER A 400 -3.04 -19.93 -28.27
C SER A 400 -2.98 -19.16 -26.97
N THR A 401 -2.97 -19.87 -25.84
CA THR A 401 -2.75 -19.33 -24.50
C THR A 401 -1.44 -19.82 -23.88
N THR A 402 -0.66 -20.60 -24.62
CA THR A 402 0.65 -21.07 -24.17
C THR A 402 1.74 -20.13 -24.65
N GLU A 403 2.87 -20.14 -23.96
CA GLU A 403 4.05 -19.36 -24.36
C GLU A 403 4.42 -19.63 -25.83
N GLN A 404 4.55 -18.57 -26.62
CA GLN A 404 5.03 -18.62 -27.98
C GLN A 404 6.52 -18.28 -28.02
N THR A 405 7.29 -18.98 -28.84
CA THR A 405 8.72 -18.75 -28.97
C THR A 405 9.13 -18.73 -30.45
N GLY A 406 10.01 -17.78 -30.82
CA GLY A 406 10.52 -17.65 -32.18
C GLY A 406 9.55 -16.93 -33.14
N ASN A 407 9.91 -16.95 -34.43
CA ASN A 407 9.23 -16.25 -35.54
C ASN A 407 9.16 -14.70 -35.38
N VAL A 408 9.98 -14.12 -34.52
CA VAL A 408 10.04 -12.68 -34.29
C VAL A 408 10.96 -12.03 -35.32
N GLY A 409 10.49 -11.00 -36.01
CA GLY A 409 11.22 -10.28 -37.05
C GLY A 409 11.48 -11.12 -38.32
N GLY A 410 12.58 -10.84 -39.00
CA GLY A 410 13.03 -11.60 -40.16
C GLY A 410 12.15 -11.45 -41.40
N THR A 411 11.84 -12.56 -42.08
CA THR A 411 10.98 -12.58 -43.29
C THR A 411 9.50 -12.62 -42.97
N GLY A 412 9.14 -12.66 -41.66
CA GLY A 412 7.75 -12.74 -41.21
C GLY A 412 7.17 -14.15 -41.15
N LEU A 413 6.02 -14.24 -40.53
CA LEU A 413 5.20 -15.45 -40.38
C LEU A 413 4.07 -15.44 -41.40
N ALA A 414 4.04 -16.46 -42.28
CA ALA A 414 2.96 -16.63 -43.23
C ALA A 414 1.66 -17.02 -42.53
N GLY A 415 0.62 -16.27 -42.80
CA GLY A 415 -0.75 -16.54 -42.39
C GLY A 415 -1.54 -17.35 -43.43
N ASP A 416 -2.88 -17.27 -43.38
CA ASP A 416 -3.77 -17.81 -44.40
C ASP A 416 -3.98 -16.84 -45.56
N TYR A 417 -3.90 -15.53 -45.28
CA TYR A 417 -4.26 -14.46 -46.20
C TYR A 417 -3.15 -13.44 -46.41
N GLY A 418 -2.09 -13.49 -45.61
CA GLY A 418 -1.01 -12.56 -45.71
C GLY A 418 0.22 -12.98 -44.90
N THR A 419 1.13 -12.03 -44.66
CA THR A 419 2.36 -12.23 -43.90
C THR A 419 2.48 -11.18 -42.79
N LEU A 420 2.64 -11.66 -41.55
CA LEU A 420 2.91 -10.81 -40.39
C LEU A 420 4.41 -10.77 -40.11
N ILE A 421 5.01 -9.60 -40.02
CA ILE A 421 6.32 -9.38 -39.40
C ILE A 421 6.06 -8.71 -38.06
N LEU A 422 6.39 -9.38 -36.94
CA LEU A 422 6.29 -8.85 -35.59
C LEU A 422 7.69 -8.82 -34.99
N ASN A 423 8.15 -7.64 -34.60
CA ASN A 423 9.48 -7.43 -34.05
C ASN A 423 9.50 -7.56 -32.52
N SER A 424 10.69 -7.70 -31.91
CA SER A 424 10.85 -7.83 -30.46
C SER A 424 10.42 -6.58 -29.67
N ASP A 425 10.42 -5.39 -30.30
CA ASP A 425 9.94 -4.15 -29.73
C ASP A 425 8.42 -3.95 -29.85
N GLY A 426 7.71 -4.99 -30.30
CA GLY A 426 6.27 -4.99 -30.50
C GLY A 426 5.79 -4.37 -31.80
N SER A 427 6.65 -3.68 -32.56
CA SER A 427 6.28 -3.14 -33.87
C SER A 427 5.95 -4.26 -34.86
N TYR A 428 4.89 -4.07 -35.63
CA TYR A 428 4.50 -5.06 -36.62
C TYR A 428 4.10 -4.44 -37.95
N SER A 429 4.21 -5.27 -39.00
CA SER A 429 3.71 -5.00 -40.34
C SER A 429 2.98 -6.21 -40.86
N TYR A 430 1.74 -6.06 -41.30
CA TYR A 430 0.98 -7.12 -41.95
C TYR A 430 0.70 -6.76 -43.41
N THR A 431 1.11 -7.63 -44.32
CA THR A 431 0.92 -7.45 -45.78
C THR A 431 0.01 -8.56 -46.30
N VAL A 432 -1.08 -8.18 -46.94
CA VAL A 432 -1.98 -9.10 -47.61
C VAL A 432 -1.25 -9.78 -48.76
N ASP A 433 -1.47 -11.08 -48.98
CA ASP A 433 -0.94 -11.80 -50.15
C ASP A 433 -1.77 -11.48 -51.41
N PRO A 434 -1.23 -10.71 -52.35
CA PRO A 434 -1.94 -10.31 -53.57
C PRO A 434 -2.22 -11.50 -54.50
N ASN A 435 -1.61 -12.67 -54.26
CA ASN A 435 -1.85 -13.89 -55.04
C ASN A 435 -2.84 -14.85 -54.39
N ASN A 436 -3.45 -14.46 -53.26
CA ASN A 436 -4.43 -15.31 -52.58
C ASN A 436 -5.81 -15.19 -53.25
N ALA A 437 -6.27 -16.29 -53.87
CA ALA A 437 -7.53 -16.30 -54.58
C ALA A 437 -8.75 -16.05 -53.68
N THR A 438 -8.71 -16.40 -52.40
CA THR A 438 -9.81 -16.17 -51.46
C THR A 438 -9.89 -14.68 -51.08
N VAL A 439 -8.77 -14.03 -50.94
CA VAL A 439 -8.70 -12.57 -50.72
C VAL A 439 -9.19 -11.84 -51.95
N ASN A 440 -8.64 -12.18 -53.14
CA ASN A 440 -9.03 -11.53 -54.42
C ASN A 440 -10.50 -11.75 -54.83
N ALA A 441 -11.20 -12.70 -54.23
CA ALA A 441 -12.62 -12.92 -54.45
C ALA A 441 -13.53 -12.10 -53.51
N LEU A 442 -12.96 -11.31 -52.62
CA LEU A 442 -13.73 -10.44 -51.74
C LEU A 442 -14.27 -9.24 -52.52
N LYS A 443 -15.48 -8.86 -52.23
CA LYS A 443 -16.12 -7.66 -52.75
C LYS A 443 -16.36 -6.64 -51.66
N ASP A 444 -16.74 -5.43 -52.00
CA ASP A 444 -17.14 -4.41 -51.06
C ASP A 444 -18.07 -4.96 -49.96
N GLY A 445 -17.68 -4.76 -48.70
CA GLY A 445 -18.39 -5.28 -47.51
C GLY A 445 -18.07 -6.72 -47.13
N GLY A 446 -17.36 -7.50 -47.98
CA GLY A 446 -16.80 -8.81 -47.64
C GLY A 446 -15.66 -8.67 -46.64
N LYS A 447 -15.47 -9.68 -45.78
CA LYS A 447 -14.42 -9.65 -44.75
C LYS A 447 -13.84 -11.04 -44.54
N LEU A 448 -12.55 -11.08 -44.34
CA LEU A 448 -11.82 -12.22 -43.79
C LEU A 448 -11.15 -11.81 -42.49
N THR A 449 -10.92 -12.76 -41.63
CA THR A 449 -10.17 -12.52 -40.39
C THR A 449 -9.04 -13.51 -40.26
N GLU A 450 -7.90 -13.03 -39.79
CA GLU A 450 -6.73 -13.83 -39.48
C GLU A 450 -6.26 -13.49 -38.08
N THR A 451 -5.85 -14.49 -37.32
CA THR A 451 -5.40 -14.31 -35.92
C THR A 451 -4.02 -14.89 -35.75
N PHE A 452 -3.20 -14.15 -35.01
CA PHE A 452 -1.86 -14.54 -34.57
C PHE A 452 -1.79 -14.43 -33.05
N SER A 453 -1.21 -15.45 -32.39
CA SER A 453 -0.89 -15.36 -30.97
C SER A 453 0.55 -14.89 -30.81
N TYR A 454 0.78 -13.95 -29.88
CA TYR A 454 2.12 -13.50 -29.53
C TYR A 454 2.33 -13.54 -28.02
N THR A 455 3.60 -13.70 -27.62
CA THR A 455 4.02 -13.69 -26.21
C THR A 455 4.95 -12.52 -25.97
N ILE A 456 4.67 -11.75 -24.92
CA ILE A 456 5.63 -10.85 -24.33
C ILE A 456 6.27 -11.52 -23.11
N LYS A 457 7.54 -11.27 -22.89
CA LYS A 457 8.31 -11.83 -21.80
C LYS A 457 9.26 -10.79 -21.26
N ASP A 458 9.35 -10.69 -19.93
CA ASP A 458 10.26 -9.79 -19.25
C ASP A 458 11.66 -10.38 -19.04
N ALA A 459 12.53 -9.62 -18.35
CA ALA A 459 13.92 -10.01 -18.14
C ALA A 459 14.06 -11.16 -17.13
N ASP A 460 13.14 -11.30 -16.19
CA ASP A 460 13.13 -12.33 -15.15
C ASP A 460 12.52 -13.65 -15.62
N GLY A 461 11.78 -13.60 -16.71
CA GLY A 461 11.26 -14.79 -17.38
C GLY A 461 9.76 -14.96 -17.28
N ASP A 462 9.04 -14.03 -16.69
CA ASP A 462 7.60 -14.02 -16.66
C ASP A 462 7.03 -13.63 -18.03
N TRP A 463 5.94 -14.26 -18.41
CA TRP A 463 5.37 -14.08 -19.74
C TRP A 463 3.85 -13.99 -19.73
N SER A 464 3.35 -13.34 -20.76
CA SER A 464 1.92 -13.28 -21.06
C SER A 464 1.69 -13.47 -22.56
N THR A 465 0.64 -14.21 -22.91
CA THR A 465 0.28 -14.51 -24.31
C THR A 465 -1.13 -14.02 -24.62
N THR A 466 -1.26 -13.36 -25.77
CA THR A 466 -2.52 -12.86 -26.28
C THR A 466 -2.58 -12.94 -27.80
N THR A 467 -3.51 -12.23 -28.44
CA THR A 467 -3.73 -12.31 -29.89
C THR A 467 -3.74 -10.95 -30.56
N LEU A 468 -3.19 -10.92 -31.79
CA LEU A 468 -3.41 -9.88 -32.78
C LEU A 468 -4.37 -10.44 -33.84
N THR A 469 -5.54 -9.82 -34.01
CA THR A 469 -6.55 -10.22 -34.99
C THR A 469 -6.64 -9.20 -36.12
N ILE A 470 -6.34 -9.64 -37.35
CA ILE A 470 -6.36 -8.79 -38.53
C ILE A 470 -7.66 -9.05 -39.29
N THR A 471 -8.41 -7.99 -39.60
CA THR A 471 -9.57 -8.00 -40.48
C THR A 471 -9.17 -7.49 -41.85
N ILE A 472 -9.34 -8.30 -42.88
CA ILE A 472 -9.12 -7.94 -44.28
C ILE A 472 -10.50 -7.59 -44.87
N ASN A 473 -10.65 -6.35 -45.29
CA ASN A 473 -11.85 -5.88 -45.97
C ASN A 473 -11.68 -6.08 -47.48
N GLY A 474 -12.71 -6.58 -48.10
CA GLY A 474 -12.76 -6.73 -49.53
C GLY A 474 -12.95 -5.40 -50.28
N HIS A 475 -12.52 -5.40 -51.51
CA HIS A 475 -12.74 -4.36 -52.48
C HIS A 475 -13.16 -4.97 -53.83
N THR A 476 -14.15 -4.41 -54.49
CA THR A 476 -14.58 -4.92 -55.78
C THR A 476 -13.68 -4.39 -56.90
N ASP A 477 -12.91 -5.28 -57.56
CA ASP A 477 -11.93 -4.95 -58.61
C ASP A 477 -12.53 -4.48 -59.97
N GLY A 478 -13.67 -3.93 -59.91
CA GLY A 478 -14.42 -3.47 -61.06
C GLY A 478 -15.46 -4.48 -61.50
N LEU A 479 -16.34 -4.08 -62.42
CA LEU A 479 -17.38 -4.98 -62.93
C LEU A 479 -16.78 -5.97 -63.93
N PRO A 480 -17.15 -7.29 -63.85
CA PRO A 480 -16.73 -8.23 -64.86
C PRO A 480 -17.30 -7.86 -66.23
N SER A 481 -16.60 -8.23 -67.27
CA SER A 481 -17.04 -7.93 -68.64
C SER A 481 -16.87 -9.13 -69.57
N ILE A 482 -17.81 -9.28 -70.52
CA ILE A 482 -17.79 -10.32 -71.55
C ILE A 482 -18.08 -9.70 -72.88
N THR A 483 -17.08 -9.70 -73.77
CA THR A 483 -17.13 -8.98 -75.05
C THR A 483 -16.67 -9.85 -76.21
N PRO A 484 -17.56 -10.23 -77.14
CA PRO A 484 -17.16 -10.92 -78.36
C PRO A 484 -16.25 -10.04 -79.21
N ASN A 485 -15.18 -10.62 -79.74
CA ASN A 485 -14.31 -9.93 -80.67
C ASN A 485 -14.95 -9.88 -82.06
N ASP A 486 -14.83 -8.75 -82.68
CA ASP A 486 -15.23 -8.54 -84.06
C ASP A 486 -14.25 -9.28 -85.00
N GLN A 487 -14.73 -10.31 -85.67
CA GLN A 487 -13.99 -11.17 -86.61
C GLN A 487 -14.29 -10.88 -88.06
N ASN A 488 -15.33 -10.10 -88.38
CA ASN A 488 -15.77 -9.80 -89.76
C ASN A 488 -15.49 -8.32 -90.15
N GLY A 489 -14.95 -7.50 -89.16
CA GLY A 489 -14.60 -6.13 -89.40
C GLY A 489 -15.75 -5.14 -89.16
N SER A 490 -15.37 -3.95 -88.69
CA SER A 490 -16.32 -2.92 -88.23
C SER A 490 -17.27 -2.35 -89.27
N SER A 491 -17.08 -2.68 -90.56
CA SER A 491 -17.96 -2.29 -91.66
C SER A 491 -19.08 -3.31 -91.93
N VAL A 492 -19.02 -4.43 -91.24
CA VAL A 492 -19.99 -5.58 -91.36
C VAL A 492 -20.76 -5.69 -90.05
N GLY A 493 -22.04 -5.91 -90.11
CA GLY A 493 -22.83 -6.02 -88.87
C GLY A 493 -22.53 -7.31 -88.13
N GLY A 494 -22.73 -7.30 -86.79
CA GLY A 494 -22.44 -8.49 -85.95
C GLY A 494 -20.95 -8.70 -85.75
N GLN A 495 -20.52 -9.74 -85.06
CA GLN A 495 -19.12 -10.08 -84.77
C GLN A 495 -18.58 -11.25 -85.64
N ILE A 496 -19.45 -12.04 -86.24
CA ILE A 496 -19.09 -13.11 -87.21
C ILE A 496 -20.08 -13.17 -88.34
N THR A 497 -19.64 -13.69 -89.47
CA THR A 497 -20.49 -13.86 -90.66
C THR A 497 -20.50 -15.32 -91.07
N VAL A 498 -21.70 -15.83 -91.35
CA VAL A 498 -21.94 -17.19 -91.93
C VAL A 498 -22.78 -17.06 -93.17
N TYR A 499 -22.73 -18.05 -94.03
CA TYR A 499 -23.37 -18.05 -95.35
C TYR A 499 -24.33 -19.21 -95.48
N GLU A 500 -25.54 -18.96 -95.90
CA GLU A 500 -26.51 -19.99 -96.17
C GLU A 500 -26.11 -20.91 -97.33
N SER A 501 -25.26 -20.43 -98.20
CA SER A 501 -24.73 -21.27 -99.33
C SER A 501 -23.97 -22.50 -98.85
N GLY A 502 -23.42 -22.50 -97.58
CA GLY A 502 -22.75 -23.62 -96.95
C GLY A 502 -23.71 -24.68 -96.39
N LEU A 503 -24.96 -24.34 -96.18
CA LEU A 503 -25.95 -25.30 -95.69
C LEU A 503 -26.02 -26.52 -96.62
N SER A 504 -26.42 -27.69 -96.08
CA SER A 504 -26.56 -28.97 -96.89
C SER A 504 -27.50 -28.85 -98.06
N THR A 505 -28.37 -27.86 -98.10
CA THR A 505 -29.31 -27.54 -99.18
C THR A 505 -28.88 -26.27 -99.97
N GLY A 506 -27.79 -25.67 -99.60
CA GLY A 506 -27.29 -24.42 -100.19
C GLY A 506 -26.53 -24.65 -101.54
N SER A 507 -26.27 -23.55 -102.22
CA SER A 507 -25.61 -23.54 -103.56
C SER A 507 -24.13 -23.99 -103.49
N ASN A 508 -23.50 -24.01 -102.35
CA ASN A 508 -22.11 -24.44 -102.14
C ASN A 508 -21.92 -25.25 -100.85
N ALA A 509 -22.73 -26.29 -100.69
CA ALA A 509 -22.79 -27.14 -99.50
C ALA A 509 -21.41 -27.76 -99.07
N SER A 510 -20.42 -27.72 -99.96
CA SER A 510 -19.10 -28.27 -99.68
C SER A 510 -18.13 -27.18 -99.07
N ALA A 511 -18.55 -25.95 -98.96
CA ALA A 511 -17.68 -24.88 -98.57
C ALA A 511 -17.49 -24.69 -97.07
N ALA A 512 -18.26 -25.36 -96.23
CA ALA A 512 -18.30 -25.20 -94.76
C ALA A 512 -18.45 -23.71 -94.29
N SER A 513 -19.04 -22.87 -95.16
CA SER A 513 -19.23 -21.44 -94.91
C SER A 513 -20.45 -21.15 -94.04
N GLU A 514 -21.23 -22.14 -93.68
CA GLU A 514 -22.26 -22.09 -92.65
C GLU A 514 -21.70 -22.06 -91.23
N SER A 515 -20.37 -22.23 -91.07
CA SER A 515 -19.70 -22.19 -89.81
C SER A 515 -18.67 -21.01 -89.75
N ALA A 516 -18.60 -20.30 -88.65
CA ALA A 516 -17.61 -19.30 -88.36
C ALA A 516 -17.08 -19.43 -86.93
N SER A 517 -15.77 -19.21 -86.77
CA SER A 517 -15.12 -19.24 -85.44
C SER A 517 -14.81 -17.82 -84.97
N GLY A 518 -14.86 -17.60 -83.66
CA GLY A 518 -14.54 -16.36 -83.01
C GLY A 518 -14.01 -16.54 -81.62
N THR A 519 -13.72 -15.42 -81.01
CA THR A 519 -13.28 -15.37 -79.62
C THR A 519 -14.10 -14.34 -78.83
N ILE A 520 -14.24 -14.61 -77.53
CA ILE A 520 -14.89 -13.74 -76.55
C ILE A 520 -13.86 -13.37 -75.53
N GLN A 521 -13.63 -12.06 -75.33
CA GLN A 521 -12.79 -11.56 -74.23
C GLN A 521 -13.59 -11.52 -72.94
N ILE A 522 -12.96 -11.93 -71.87
CA ILE A 522 -13.53 -12.00 -70.52
C ILE A 522 -12.58 -11.28 -69.58
N ASN A 523 -13.11 -10.36 -68.74
CA ASN A 523 -12.44 -9.80 -67.62
C ASN A 523 -13.31 -10.05 -66.37
N ALA A 524 -12.69 -10.41 -65.29
CA ALA A 524 -13.29 -10.67 -63.96
C ALA A 524 -12.22 -10.41 -62.90
N GLY A 525 -12.10 -9.14 -62.46
CA GLY A 525 -11.04 -8.71 -61.53
C GLY A 525 -10.98 -9.53 -60.25
N ASP A 526 -12.14 -9.77 -59.65
CA ASP A 526 -12.27 -10.61 -58.43
C ASP A 526 -12.13 -12.15 -58.73
N GLY A 527 -11.69 -12.50 -59.93
CA GLY A 527 -11.55 -13.90 -60.40
C GLY A 527 -12.78 -14.42 -61.12
N LEU A 528 -12.58 -15.24 -62.16
CA LEU A 528 -13.65 -15.83 -62.97
C LEU A 528 -14.33 -17.01 -62.23
N SER A 529 -15.64 -16.92 -62.01
CA SER A 529 -16.46 -18.03 -61.42
C SER A 529 -17.15 -18.85 -62.51
N SER A 530 -17.89 -18.18 -63.39
CA SER A 530 -18.64 -18.87 -64.44
C SER A 530 -18.97 -17.96 -65.61
N ILE A 531 -19.28 -18.55 -66.76
CA ILE A 531 -19.90 -17.85 -67.92
C ILE A 531 -21.17 -18.60 -68.38
N ASN A 532 -22.13 -17.81 -68.84
CA ASN A 532 -23.31 -18.37 -69.50
C ASN A 532 -23.34 -17.94 -70.99
N ILE A 533 -23.62 -18.89 -71.88
CA ILE A 533 -23.72 -18.66 -73.30
C ILE A 533 -25.00 -19.31 -73.79
N GLY A 534 -25.92 -18.55 -74.36
CA GLY A 534 -27.16 -19.03 -74.87
C GLY A 534 -28.05 -19.78 -73.86
N GLY A 535 -27.90 -19.41 -72.53
CA GLY A 535 -28.65 -20.07 -71.44
C GLY A 535 -27.93 -21.25 -70.78
N GLN A 536 -26.79 -21.68 -71.33
CA GLN A 536 -25.97 -22.76 -70.74
C GLN A 536 -24.86 -22.21 -69.93
N THR A 537 -24.77 -22.52 -68.62
CA THR A 537 -23.75 -22.10 -67.71
C THR A 537 -22.57 -23.06 -67.68
N PHE A 538 -21.35 -22.54 -67.71
CA PHE A 538 -20.07 -23.21 -67.58
C PHE A 538 -19.33 -22.73 -66.35
N SER A 539 -19.04 -23.68 -65.47
CA SER A 539 -18.15 -23.36 -64.32
C SER A 539 -16.70 -23.16 -64.79
N LEU A 540 -15.88 -22.51 -63.95
CA LEU A 540 -14.46 -22.34 -64.24
C LEU A 540 -13.76 -23.65 -64.58
N SER A 541 -14.04 -24.73 -63.83
CA SER A 541 -13.43 -26.05 -64.06
C SER A 541 -13.83 -26.62 -65.41
N GLN A 542 -15.07 -26.41 -65.87
CA GLN A 542 -15.52 -26.80 -67.18
C GLN A 542 -14.83 -26.01 -68.30
N LEU A 543 -14.70 -24.71 -68.12
CA LEU A 543 -13.98 -23.81 -69.05
C LEU A 543 -12.52 -24.23 -69.22
N GLN A 544 -11.82 -24.46 -68.07
CA GLN A 544 -10.43 -24.90 -68.06
C GLN A 544 -10.20 -26.26 -68.72
N SER A 545 -11.21 -27.11 -68.76
CA SER A 545 -11.16 -28.44 -69.45
C SER A 545 -11.36 -28.36 -70.93
N LEU A 546 -11.83 -27.23 -71.49
CA LEU A 546 -12.10 -27.06 -72.93
C LEU A 546 -10.78 -27.02 -73.72
N SER A 547 -10.80 -27.73 -74.84
CA SER A 547 -9.74 -27.69 -75.86
C SER A 547 -10.30 -28.08 -77.20
N SER A 548 -9.52 -27.92 -78.28
CA SER A 548 -9.91 -28.33 -79.61
C SER A 548 -10.14 -29.86 -79.70
N SER A 549 -9.52 -30.65 -78.81
CA SER A 549 -9.73 -32.09 -78.69
C SER A 549 -10.84 -32.50 -77.72
N ASN A 550 -11.29 -31.55 -76.87
CA ASN A 550 -12.33 -31.68 -75.87
C ASN A 550 -13.27 -30.48 -75.89
N PRO A 551 -13.98 -30.21 -76.97
CA PRO A 551 -14.90 -29.07 -77.05
C PRO A 551 -16.15 -29.29 -76.21
N SER A 552 -16.93 -28.23 -75.98
CA SER A 552 -18.23 -28.37 -75.31
C SER A 552 -19.23 -29.19 -76.20
N ALA A 553 -20.26 -29.66 -75.52
CA ALA A 553 -21.46 -30.09 -76.31
C ALA A 553 -22.00 -28.83 -77.07
N ALA A 554 -22.68 -29.11 -78.16
CA ALA A 554 -23.34 -28.10 -78.97
C ALA A 554 -24.45 -27.39 -78.15
N ILE A 555 -24.42 -26.09 -78.08
CA ILE A 555 -25.41 -25.22 -77.40
C ILE A 555 -26.37 -24.73 -78.46
N ASN A 556 -27.65 -25.02 -78.35
CA ASN A 556 -28.67 -24.54 -79.25
C ASN A 556 -28.92 -23.06 -79.01
N VAL A 557 -28.74 -22.25 -80.03
CA VAL A 557 -28.91 -20.79 -80.02
C VAL A 557 -29.74 -20.33 -81.23
N VAL A 558 -30.01 -19.05 -81.27
CA VAL A 558 -30.74 -18.44 -82.39
C VAL A 558 -30.07 -18.82 -83.73
N GLY A 559 -30.80 -19.38 -84.67
CA GLY A 559 -30.36 -19.77 -86.03
C GLY A 559 -29.42 -20.96 -86.12
N GLY A 560 -28.85 -21.47 -85.00
CA GLY A 560 -27.83 -22.50 -85.12
C GLY A 560 -27.36 -23.05 -83.77
N THR A 561 -26.09 -23.45 -83.72
CA THR A 561 -25.44 -24.00 -82.52
C THR A 561 -24.10 -23.32 -82.29
N ILE A 562 -23.72 -23.20 -81.04
CA ILE A 562 -22.36 -22.79 -80.64
C ILE A 562 -21.66 -23.99 -79.95
N VAL A 563 -20.41 -24.20 -80.30
CA VAL A 563 -19.49 -25.11 -79.66
C VAL A 563 -18.30 -24.29 -79.09
N LEU A 564 -17.97 -24.45 -77.81
CA LEU A 564 -16.81 -23.82 -77.22
C LEU A 564 -15.58 -24.69 -77.44
N ASN A 565 -14.53 -24.14 -78.00
CA ASN A 565 -13.35 -24.88 -78.43
C ASN A 565 -12.17 -24.83 -77.51
N GLY A 566 -12.15 -23.88 -76.55
CA GLY A 566 -11.08 -23.72 -75.58
C GLY A 566 -11.16 -22.41 -74.85
N PHE A 567 -10.63 -22.40 -73.67
CA PHE A 567 -10.44 -21.17 -72.83
C PHE A 567 -8.96 -21.00 -72.53
N THR A 568 -8.47 -19.80 -72.72
CA THR A 568 -7.09 -19.43 -72.42
C THR A 568 -7.10 -18.27 -71.41
N ALA A 569 -6.54 -18.47 -70.23
CA ALA A 569 -6.35 -17.40 -69.25
C ALA A 569 -5.24 -16.47 -69.72
N ASN A 570 -5.48 -15.14 -69.64
CA ASN A 570 -4.51 -14.10 -69.94
C ASN A 570 -3.81 -13.59 -68.65
N SER A 571 -4.55 -13.54 -67.54
CA SER A 571 -4.07 -13.25 -66.19
C SER A 571 -4.78 -14.10 -65.19
N SER A 572 -4.14 -14.32 -64.02
CA SER A 572 -4.68 -15.14 -62.93
C SER A 572 -4.14 -14.68 -61.60
N VAL A 573 -4.93 -14.76 -60.53
CA VAL A 573 -4.52 -14.61 -59.14
C VAL A 573 -4.82 -15.93 -58.39
N GLY A 574 -3.82 -16.48 -57.75
CA GLY A 574 -3.95 -17.74 -57.02
C GLY A 574 -4.41 -18.93 -57.89
N GLY A 575 -4.13 -18.88 -59.20
CA GLY A 575 -4.58 -19.88 -60.19
C GLY A 575 -6.01 -19.71 -60.70
N ILE A 576 -6.73 -18.68 -60.26
CA ILE A 576 -8.06 -18.30 -60.76
C ILE A 576 -7.89 -17.23 -61.81
N PRO A 577 -8.37 -17.42 -63.07
CA PRO A 577 -8.28 -16.41 -64.10
C PRO A 577 -9.02 -15.13 -63.75
N THR A 578 -8.34 -13.98 -63.88
CA THR A 578 -8.90 -12.63 -63.80
C THR A 578 -9.20 -12.05 -65.18
N SER A 579 -8.61 -12.62 -66.23
CA SER A 579 -9.00 -12.35 -67.63
C SER A 579 -8.70 -13.54 -68.50
N GLY A 580 -9.37 -13.61 -69.62
CA GLY A 580 -9.16 -14.71 -70.58
C GLY A 580 -9.86 -14.53 -71.90
N SER A 581 -9.58 -15.46 -72.83
CA SER A 581 -10.18 -15.55 -74.13
C SER A 581 -10.84 -16.90 -74.34
N LEU A 582 -12.12 -16.92 -74.66
CA LEU A 582 -12.90 -18.11 -74.99
C LEU A 582 -13.07 -18.22 -76.49
N SER A 583 -12.61 -19.30 -77.09
CA SER A 583 -12.80 -19.58 -78.50
C SER A 583 -14.06 -20.39 -78.72
N TYR A 584 -14.76 -20.07 -79.76
CA TYR A 584 -16.01 -20.74 -80.14
C TYR A 584 -16.13 -20.95 -81.66
N THR A 585 -17.00 -21.84 -82.06
CA THR A 585 -17.51 -22.01 -83.46
C THR A 585 -19.01 -21.93 -83.41
N TYR A 586 -19.59 -21.07 -84.22
CA TYR A 586 -21.01 -21.00 -84.51
C TYR A 586 -21.26 -21.71 -85.80
N THR A 587 -22.35 -22.54 -85.90
CA THR A 587 -22.77 -23.23 -87.11
C THR A 587 -24.25 -22.91 -87.34
N LEU A 588 -24.58 -22.39 -88.52
CA LEU A 588 -25.93 -22.13 -88.96
C LEU A 588 -26.57 -23.50 -89.27
N ASN A 589 -27.75 -23.77 -88.72
CA ASN A 589 -28.40 -25.07 -88.90
C ASN A 589 -29.49 -25.11 -90.00
N ASN A 590 -30.09 -23.92 -90.23
CA ASN A 590 -31.20 -23.79 -91.20
C ASN A 590 -31.16 -22.40 -91.85
N ALA A 591 -31.71 -22.33 -93.10
CA ALA A 591 -31.90 -21.07 -93.78
C ALA A 591 -32.80 -20.12 -92.94
N GLN A 592 -32.48 -18.82 -92.97
CA GLN A 592 -33.20 -17.79 -92.25
C GLN A 592 -34.13 -17.03 -93.20
N THR A 593 -35.05 -16.25 -92.68
CA THR A 593 -35.96 -15.47 -93.58
C THR A 593 -35.34 -14.09 -93.79
N HIS A 594 -34.90 -13.81 -94.99
CA HIS A 594 -34.34 -12.56 -95.41
C HIS A 594 -35.43 -11.60 -95.89
N SER A 595 -35.26 -10.29 -95.74
CA SER A 595 -36.29 -9.30 -96.09
C SER A 595 -36.09 -8.62 -97.48
N ALA A 596 -34.89 -8.73 -98.02
CA ALA A 596 -34.55 -8.22 -99.30
C ALA A 596 -34.16 -9.28 -100.31
N VAL A 597 -34.13 -8.96 -101.60
CA VAL A 597 -33.72 -9.94 -102.61
C VAL A 597 -32.23 -9.74 -102.96
N GLY A 598 -31.53 -10.86 -103.17
CA GLY A 598 -30.07 -10.87 -103.36
C GLY A 598 -29.28 -11.23 -102.15
N ASN A 599 -27.94 -11.10 -102.23
CA ASN A 599 -27.05 -11.41 -101.14
C ASN A 599 -27.18 -10.36 -99.98
N ASP A 600 -28.31 -10.31 -99.32
CA ASP A 600 -28.49 -9.44 -98.14
C ASP A 600 -27.98 -10.07 -96.85
N GLY A 601 -27.56 -9.23 -95.93
CA GLY A 601 -27.07 -9.66 -94.63
C GLY A 601 -28.17 -9.51 -93.59
N LEU A 602 -28.56 -10.60 -92.94
CA LEU A 602 -29.47 -10.62 -91.82
C LEU A 602 -28.66 -10.65 -90.48
N LEU A 603 -28.94 -9.73 -89.61
CA LEU A 603 -28.42 -9.81 -88.22
C LEU A 603 -29.40 -10.63 -87.38
N LEU A 604 -28.92 -11.75 -86.84
CA LEU A 604 -29.71 -12.52 -85.89
C LEU A 604 -29.83 -11.74 -84.55
N SER A 605 -30.92 -11.93 -83.85
CA SER A 605 -31.03 -11.43 -82.50
C SER A 605 -29.87 -11.95 -81.66
N GLY A 606 -29.26 -11.05 -80.81
CA GLY A 606 -28.04 -11.40 -80.07
C GLY A 606 -28.20 -12.65 -79.18
N ILE A 607 -27.21 -13.51 -79.27
CA ILE A 607 -27.07 -14.66 -78.36
C ILE A 607 -26.67 -14.11 -77.00
N PRO A 608 -27.45 -14.34 -75.94
CA PRO A 608 -27.14 -13.80 -74.61
C PRO A 608 -25.88 -14.46 -74.07
N LEU A 609 -25.03 -13.59 -73.53
CA LEU A 609 -23.81 -13.93 -72.82
C LEU A 609 -23.88 -13.34 -71.39
N SER A 610 -23.29 -14.00 -70.42
CA SER A 610 -23.00 -13.41 -69.13
C SER A 610 -21.73 -13.97 -68.54
N VAL A 611 -21.06 -13.17 -67.73
CA VAL A 611 -19.90 -13.56 -66.91
C VAL A 611 -20.20 -13.23 -65.46
N THR A 612 -19.86 -14.15 -64.60
CA THR A 612 -19.95 -14.00 -63.14
C THR A 612 -18.57 -14.16 -62.56
N ASP A 613 -18.14 -13.22 -61.76
CA ASP A 613 -16.88 -13.27 -61.02
C ASP A 613 -16.97 -14.08 -59.70
N ALA A 614 -15.88 -14.28 -59.04
CA ALA A 614 -15.82 -15.01 -57.77
C ALA A 614 -16.49 -14.25 -56.61
N GLY A 615 -16.56 -12.91 -56.70
CA GLY A 615 -17.33 -12.04 -55.81
C GLY A 615 -18.84 -12.14 -56.00
N GLY A 616 -19.30 -12.88 -57.07
CA GLY A 616 -20.72 -13.10 -57.40
C GLY A 616 -21.38 -11.98 -58.18
N VAL A 617 -20.59 -11.02 -58.68
CA VAL A 617 -21.11 -9.97 -59.58
C VAL A 617 -21.27 -10.52 -60.98
N THR A 618 -22.36 -10.19 -61.64
CA THR A 618 -22.67 -10.69 -63.01
C THR A 618 -22.87 -9.54 -63.96
N THR A 619 -22.22 -9.64 -65.14
CA THR A 619 -22.42 -8.69 -66.27
C THR A 619 -22.85 -9.47 -67.52
N THR A 620 -23.69 -8.82 -68.31
CA THR A 620 -24.24 -9.43 -69.53
C THR A 620 -23.62 -8.82 -70.79
N GLY A 621 -23.52 -9.64 -71.83
CA GLY A 621 -23.11 -9.26 -73.18
C GLY A 621 -23.98 -9.92 -74.22
N SER A 622 -23.64 -9.75 -75.51
CA SER A 622 -24.37 -10.30 -76.61
C SER A 622 -23.45 -10.59 -77.78
N LEU A 623 -23.57 -11.83 -78.36
CA LEU A 623 -22.90 -12.18 -79.61
C LEU A 623 -23.94 -12.11 -80.75
N VAL A 624 -23.70 -11.27 -81.75
CA VAL A 624 -24.55 -11.03 -82.90
C VAL A 624 -23.89 -11.69 -84.12
N VAL A 625 -24.65 -12.54 -84.81
CA VAL A 625 -24.22 -13.27 -86.00
C VAL A 625 -24.88 -12.62 -87.22
N GLN A 626 -24.10 -12.33 -88.26
CA GLN A 626 -24.61 -11.96 -89.56
C GLN A 626 -24.74 -13.20 -90.42
N VAL A 627 -25.90 -13.37 -91.02
CA VAL A 627 -26.18 -14.44 -92.00
C VAL A 627 -26.32 -13.83 -93.39
N ILE A 628 -25.58 -14.30 -94.36
CA ILE A 628 -25.68 -13.90 -95.76
C ILE A 628 -26.51 -14.86 -96.51
N ASP A 629 -27.53 -14.36 -97.23
CA ASP A 629 -28.46 -15.13 -98.01
C ASP A 629 -27.76 -15.88 -99.15
N ASP A 630 -28.33 -17.05 -99.52
CA ASP A 630 -27.87 -17.84 -100.65
C ASP A 630 -28.72 -17.52 -101.90
N VAL A 631 -28.16 -16.76 -102.79
CA VAL A 631 -28.87 -16.39 -104.08
C VAL A 631 -28.80 -17.54 -105.08
N PRO A 632 -29.92 -18.03 -105.55
CA PRO A 632 -29.94 -19.10 -106.57
C PRO A 632 -29.15 -18.64 -107.80
N THR A 633 -28.21 -19.50 -108.25
CA THR A 633 -27.50 -19.29 -109.55
C THR A 633 -28.20 -20.11 -110.62
N ALA A 634 -28.65 -19.43 -111.71
CA ALA A 634 -29.14 -20.10 -112.90
C ALA A 634 -27.95 -20.81 -113.56
N VAL A 635 -28.08 -22.15 -113.73
CA VAL A 635 -27.15 -22.97 -114.50
C VAL A 635 -27.48 -22.97 -115.92
#